data_ac3e6ab1afda88c1c8abd896db792317
#
_entry.id   ac3e6ab1afda88c1c8abd896db792317
#
_cell.length_a   1.000
_cell.length_b   1.000
_cell.length_c   1.000
_cell.angle_alpha   90.00
_cell.angle_beta   90.00
_cell.angle_gamma   90.00
#
_symmetry.space_group_name_H-M   'P 1'
#
loop_
_entity.id
_entity.type
_entity.pdbx_description
1 polymer ?
#
loop_
_entity_poly.entity_id
_entity_poly.type
_entity_poly.pdbx_seq_one_letter_code
_entity_poly.pdbx_strand_id
1 'polypeptide(L)' 'MGSLTLIGAGLAAAGAAIGAGIGNGLVISKMLEGMARQPELSGQLRTNMFIGVGLIEAVPIMAIVISFLLVFQ' A
#
# COMPACT_ATOMS: atom_id res chain seq x y z
N MET A 1 -1.43 -29.12 -4.76
CA MET A 1 -1.27 -27.88 -3.99
C MET A 1 -1.50 -28.16 -2.51
N GLY A 2 -0.57 -27.81 -1.66
CA GLY A 2 -0.65 -28.09 -0.24
C GLY A 2 -1.34 -26.97 0.51
N SER A 3 -1.87 -27.29 1.70
CA SER A 3 -2.46 -26.28 2.58
C SER A 3 -1.43 -25.23 3.04
N LEU A 4 -0.16 -25.62 3.16
CA LEU A 4 0.91 -24.64 3.49
C LEU A 4 1.08 -23.60 2.41
N THR A 5 0.92 -23.98 1.14
CA THR A 5 0.98 -23.03 0.02
C THR A 5 -0.16 -22.02 0.11
N LEU A 6 -1.37 -22.48 0.44
CA LEU A 6 -2.53 -21.60 0.58
C LEU A 6 -2.39 -20.67 1.78
N ILE A 7 -1.82 -21.18 2.88
CA ILE A 7 -1.53 -20.35 4.05
C ILE A 7 -0.49 -19.28 3.69
N GLY A 8 0.53 -19.65 2.91
CA GLY A 8 1.54 -18.69 2.45
C GLY A 8 0.92 -17.59 1.59
N ALA A 9 -0.01 -17.95 0.69
CA ALA A 9 -0.71 -16.97 -0.13
C ALA A 9 -1.53 -16.01 0.74
N GLY A 10 -2.22 -16.54 1.75
CA GLY A 10 -2.99 -15.73 2.68
C GLY A 10 -2.12 -14.78 3.49
N LEU A 11 -0.98 -15.26 3.98
CA LEU A 11 -0.05 -14.44 4.74
C LEU A 11 0.55 -13.33 3.88
N ALA A 12 0.89 -13.62 2.62
CA ALA A 12 1.42 -12.60 1.72
C ALA A 12 0.39 -11.50 1.47
N ALA A 13 -0.85 -11.88 1.21
CA ALA A 13 -1.93 -10.91 0.98
C ALA A 13 -2.24 -10.11 2.24
N ALA A 14 -2.30 -10.77 3.41
CA ALA A 14 -2.56 -10.09 4.67
C ALA A 14 -1.45 -9.12 5.03
N GLY A 15 -0.18 -9.53 4.86
CA GLY A 15 0.97 -8.65 5.11
C GLY A 15 0.95 -7.43 4.20
N ALA A 16 0.65 -7.64 2.92
CA ALA A 16 0.54 -6.55 1.95
C ALA A 16 -0.57 -5.58 2.33
N ALA A 17 -1.73 -6.08 2.73
CA ALA A 17 -2.87 -5.25 3.13
C ALA A 17 -2.56 -4.42 4.37
N ILE A 18 -1.93 -5.03 5.39
CA ILE A 18 -1.56 -4.32 6.61
C ILE A 18 -0.53 -3.25 6.31
N GLY A 19 0.53 -3.59 5.57
CA GLY A 19 1.60 -2.66 5.23
C GLY A 19 1.08 -1.49 4.41
N ALA A 20 0.30 -1.76 3.37
CA ALA A 20 -0.28 -0.71 2.53
C ALA A 20 -1.23 0.17 3.32
N GLY A 21 -2.07 -0.42 4.18
CA GLY A 21 -3.00 0.33 5.02
C GLY A 21 -2.28 1.30 5.95
N ILE A 22 -1.25 0.83 6.64
CA ILE A 22 -0.47 1.68 7.55
C ILE A 22 0.28 2.74 6.76
N GLY A 23 0.99 2.35 5.69
CA GLY A 23 1.79 3.28 4.88
C GLY A 23 0.93 4.35 4.24
N ASN A 24 -0.18 3.99 3.60
CA ASN A 24 -1.09 4.95 2.98
C ASN A 24 -1.71 5.85 4.03
N GLY A 25 -2.10 5.29 5.19
CA GLY A 25 -2.67 6.06 6.29
C GLY A 25 -1.71 7.13 6.78
N LEU A 26 -0.43 6.78 6.97
CA LEU A 26 0.58 7.73 7.42
C LEU A 26 0.82 8.83 6.40
N VAL A 27 0.94 8.48 5.12
CA VAL A 27 1.17 9.47 4.04
C VAL A 27 -0.02 10.43 3.96
N ILE A 28 -1.24 9.89 3.90
CA ILE A 28 -2.44 10.72 3.76
C ILE A 28 -2.64 11.61 4.98
N SER A 29 -2.45 11.05 6.18
CA SER A 29 -2.58 11.83 7.42
C SER A 29 -1.62 13.00 7.45
N LYS A 30 -0.35 12.78 7.11
CA LYS A 30 0.66 13.84 7.09
C LYS A 30 0.41 14.88 6.01
N MET A 31 -0.09 14.46 4.85
CA MET A 31 -0.41 15.39 3.76
C MET A 31 -1.62 16.26 4.10
N LEU A 32 -2.64 15.68 4.72
CA LEU A 32 -3.80 16.47 5.17
C LEU A 32 -3.38 17.51 6.21
N GLU A 33 -2.49 17.12 7.13
CA GLU A 33 -1.95 18.04 8.13
C GLU A 33 -1.18 19.18 7.45
N GLY A 34 -0.34 18.86 6.47
CA GLY A 34 0.43 19.85 5.73
C GLY A 34 -0.47 20.80 4.93
N MET A 35 -1.51 20.30 4.29
CA MET A 35 -2.47 21.12 3.55
C MET A 35 -3.23 22.06 4.49
N ALA A 36 -3.55 21.60 5.70
CA ALA A 36 -4.23 22.43 6.68
C ALA A 36 -3.36 23.58 7.18
N ARG A 37 -2.05 23.33 7.31
CA ARG A 37 -1.10 24.34 7.78
C ARG A 37 -0.67 25.31 6.69
N GLN A 38 -0.55 24.83 5.45
CA GLN A 38 -0.08 25.59 4.31
C GLN A 38 -0.99 25.37 3.10
N PRO A 39 -2.21 25.95 3.12
CA PRO A 39 -3.18 25.73 2.04
C PRO A 39 -2.65 26.16 0.67
N GLU A 40 -1.76 27.13 0.61
CA GLU A 40 -1.17 27.61 -0.63
C GLU A 40 -0.30 26.56 -1.34
N LEU A 41 0.15 25.53 -0.61
CA LEU A 41 0.94 24.43 -1.15
C LEU A 41 0.10 23.17 -1.42
N SER A 42 -1.23 23.23 -1.24
CA SER A 42 -2.08 22.04 -1.30
C SER A 42 -1.99 21.31 -2.62
N GLY A 43 -1.86 22.00 -3.74
CA GLY A 43 -1.72 21.38 -5.05
C GLY A 43 -0.44 20.57 -5.18
N GLN A 44 0.69 21.15 -4.74
CA GLN A 44 1.98 20.48 -4.76
C GLN A 44 2.01 19.30 -3.79
N LEU A 45 1.47 19.47 -2.59
CA LEU A 45 1.39 18.42 -1.58
C LEU A 45 0.54 17.26 -2.06
N ARG A 46 -0.58 17.55 -2.73
CA ARG A 46 -1.45 16.51 -3.30
C ARG A 46 -0.72 15.69 -4.36
N THR A 47 0.02 16.35 -5.25
CA THR A 47 0.81 15.70 -6.28
C THR A 47 1.85 14.77 -5.64
N ASN A 48 2.58 15.26 -4.64
CA ASN A 48 3.58 14.47 -3.94
C ASN A 48 2.94 13.31 -3.19
N MET A 49 1.75 13.48 -2.63
CA MET A 49 1.00 12.42 -1.98
C MET A 49 0.68 11.28 -2.95
N PHE A 50 0.20 11.60 -4.16
CA PHE A 50 -0.12 10.58 -5.15
C PHE A 50 1.13 9.82 -5.59
N ILE A 51 2.26 10.49 -5.72
CA ILE A 51 3.53 9.84 -6.03
C ILE A 51 3.92 8.89 -4.89
N GLY A 52 3.82 9.34 -3.64
CA GLY A 52 4.15 8.52 -2.48
C GLY A 52 3.24 7.31 -2.34
N VAL A 53 1.93 7.50 -2.52
CA VAL A 53 0.95 6.40 -2.49
C VAL A 53 1.23 5.40 -3.60
N GLY A 54 1.58 5.87 -4.80
CA GLY A 54 1.94 4.99 -5.91
C GLY A 54 3.13 4.10 -5.57
N LEU A 55 4.15 4.66 -4.93
CA LEU A 55 5.33 3.90 -4.52
C LEU A 55 4.98 2.88 -3.43
N ILE A 56 4.12 3.24 -2.48
CA ILE A 56 3.67 2.33 -1.42
C ILE A 56 2.88 1.17 -2.01
N GLU A 57 2.06 1.43 -3.03
CA GLU A 57 1.22 0.40 -3.65
C GLU A 57 2.03 -0.63 -4.46
N ALA A 58 3.21 -0.27 -4.95
CA ALA A 58 3.99 -1.16 -5.80
C ALA A 58 4.33 -2.48 -5.10
N VAL A 59 4.75 -2.44 -3.83
CA VAL A 59 5.12 -3.64 -3.07
C VAL A 59 3.92 -4.53 -2.76
N PRO A 60 2.79 -4.02 -2.21
CA PRO A 60 1.63 -4.87 -1.97
C PRO A 60 1.03 -5.45 -3.25
N ILE A 61 1.07 -4.73 -4.37
CA ILE A 61 0.59 -5.27 -5.65
C ILE A 61 1.46 -6.46 -6.06
N MET A 62 2.78 -6.36 -5.95
CA MET A 62 3.68 -7.47 -6.23
C MET A 62 3.42 -8.66 -5.30
N ALA A 63 3.15 -8.41 -4.02
CA ALA A 63 2.83 -9.47 -3.06
C ALA A 63 1.52 -10.17 -3.42
N ILE A 64 0.51 -9.44 -3.87
CA ILE A 64 -0.77 -10.02 -4.32
C ILE A 64 -0.55 -10.88 -5.56
N VAL A 65 0.28 -10.45 -6.50
CA VAL A 65 0.64 -11.27 -7.67
C VAL A 65 1.28 -12.59 -7.23
N ILE A 66 2.20 -12.54 -6.28
CA ILE A 66 2.83 -13.75 -5.73
C ILE A 66 1.78 -14.64 -5.06
N SER A 67 0.82 -14.06 -4.32
CA SER A 67 -0.27 -14.82 -3.71
C SER A 67 -1.09 -15.57 -4.74
N PHE A 68 -1.44 -14.93 -5.87
CA PHE A 68 -2.17 -15.60 -6.94
C PHE A 68 -1.35 -16.72 -7.55
N LEU A 69 -0.05 -16.51 -7.77
CA LEU A 69 0.81 -17.56 -8.30
C LEU A 69 0.84 -18.78 -7.38
N LEU A 70 0.87 -18.58 -6.06
CA LEU A 70 0.85 -19.66 -5.10
C LEU A 70 -0.49 -20.41 -5.10
N VAL A 71 -1.59 -19.66 -5.23
CA VAL A 71 -2.93 -20.28 -5.26
C VAL A 71 -3.13 -21.16 -6.50
N PHE A 72 -2.63 -20.71 -7.64
CA PHE A 72 -2.81 -21.41 -8.91
C PHE A 72 -1.68 -22.42 -9.22
N GLN A 73 -0.80 -22.63 -8.31
CA GLN A 73 0.33 -23.53 -8.43
C GLN A 73 -0.04 -25.04 -8.45
#